data_b73b2e6ba964674e71a62b7d4e849656
#
_entry.id   b73b2e6ba964674e71a62b7d4e849656
#
_cell.length_a   1.000
_cell.length_b   1.000
_cell.length_c   1.000
_cell.angle_alpha   90.00
_cell.angle_beta   90.00
_cell.angle_gamma   90.00
#
_symmetry.space_group_name_H-M   'P 1'
#
loop_
_entity.id
_entity.type
_entity.pdbx_description
1 polymer ?
#
loop_
_entity_poly.entity_id
_entity_poly.type
_entity_poly.pdbx_seq_one_letter_code
_entity_poly.pdbx_strand_id
1 'polypeptide(L)'
;MVTIKKREIKGRAYYYLSHTYKLNGKKKYKETYLGAKLPNNIEKPKKEFMLQIYKEKWFGLFESIRAEYQKQMIRTPSEVKKRNTDAFLVRFTYNTNRIEGSKLSLKDTAVLLELGLSPKDRPIRDIKEAEAHRDVFYETMNYNGELSLGLVLRWHKELFSGTKSSMAGRLRDYDVYISGSEFTPPPYQAVEPYLIEFFKWYSIEKDKTNIVELAALVHLKFETVHPFGDGNGRMGRLIMNFILHKNGYPMLDIRYTDRGSYYNA
;
A
#
# COMPACT_ATOMS: atom_id res chain seq x y z
N MET A 1 15.56 -15.52 -13.87
CA MET A 1 15.56 -16.42 -12.68
C MET A 1 16.93 -16.31 -12.01
N VAL A 2 16.98 -16.33 -10.66
CA VAL A 2 18.25 -16.38 -9.92
C VAL A 2 18.86 -17.76 -10.05
N THR A 3 20.14 -17.83 -10.37
CA THR A 3 20.87 -19.09 -10.58
C THR A 3 21.96 -19.23 -9.54
N ILE A 4 22.13 -20.43 -8.99
CA ILE A 4 23.28 -20.76 -8.15
C ILE A 4 24.40 -21.22 -9.07
N LYS A 5 25.57 -20.59 -8.98
CA LYS A 5 26.78 -20.97 -9.70
C LYS A 5 27.80 -21.58 -8.73
N LYS A 6 28.37 -22.72 -9.08
CA LYS A 6 29.52 -23.32 -8.42
C LYS A 6 30.77 -22.99 -9.22
N ARG A 7 31.82 -22.52 -8.55
CA ARG A 7 33.17 -22.35 -9.10
C ARG A 7 34.15 -23.14 -8.29
N GLU A 8 35.09 -23.78 -8.96
CA GLU A 8 36.21 -24.48 -8.30
C GLU A 8 37.49 -23.68 -8.48
N ILE A 9 38.11 -23.30 -7.40
CA ILE A 9 39.36 -22.54 -7.36
C ILE A 9 40.32 -23.31 -6.46
N LYS A 10 41.44 -23.75 -7.02
CA LYS A 10 42.49 -24.53 -6.32
C LYS A 10 41.92 -25.75 -5.55
N GLY A 11 41.00 -26.50 -6.20
CA GLY A 11 40.35 -27.69 -5.62
C GLY A 11 39.29 -27.42 -4.57
N ARG A 12 38.93 -26.16 -4.33
CA ARG A 12 37.85 -25.80 -3.38
C ARG A 12 36.66 -25.25 -4.12
N ALA A 13 35.44 -25.66 -3.68
CA ALA A 13 34.19 -25.18 -4.23
C ALA A 13 33.78 -23.84 -3.62
N TYR A 14 33.26 -22.94 -4.44
CA TYR A 14 32.70 -21.65 -4.04
C TYR A 14 31.37 -21.44 -4.72
N TYR A 15 30.35 -21.01 -3.96
CA TYR A 15 28.99 -20.85 -4.46
C TYR A 15 28.63 -19.37 -4.56
N TYR A 16 27.85 -19.03 -5.61
CA TYR A 16 27.42 -17.67 -5.91
C TYR A 16 25.96 -17.66 -6.32
N LEU A 17 25.21 -16.63 -5.92
CA LEU A 17 23.96 -16.26 -6.60
C LEU A 17 24.30 -15.37 -7.78
N SER A 18 23.63 -15.59 -8.91
CA SER A 18 23.79 -14.75 -10.07
C SER A 18 22.45 -14.48 -10.75
N HIS A 19 22.29 -13.28 -11.29
CA HIS A 19 21.13 -12.89 -12.07
C HIS A 19 21.50 -11.88 -13.15
N THR A 20 20.84 -12.00 -14.30
CA THR A 20 20.93 -11.02 -15.37
C THR A 20 19.60 -10.31 -15.49
N TYR A 21 19.61 -8.98 -15.48
CA TYR A 21 18.43 -8.12 -15.59
C TYR A 21 18.67 -6.96 -16.53
N LYS A 22 17.58 -6.28 -16.94
CA LYS A 22 17.68 -5.06 -17.75
C LYS A 22 17.53 -3.83 -16.84
N LEU A 23 18.42 -2.87 -17.01
CA LEU A 23 18.35 -1.55 -16.36
C LEU A 23 18.57 -0.50 -17.44
N ASN A 24 17.61 0.42 -17.62
CA ASN A 24 17.64 1.46 -18.65
C ASN A 24 17.94 0.90 -20.05
N GLY A 25 17.26 -0.20 -20.40
CA GLY A 25 17.43 -0.88 -21.70
C GLY A 25 18.70 -1.73 -21.83
N LYS A 26 19.69 -1.56 -20.96
CA LYS A 26 20.96 -2.28 -21.00
C LYS A 26 20.92 -3.52 -20.12
N LYS A 27 21.52 -4.62 -20.64
CA LYS A 27 21.67 -5.86 -19.88
C LYS A 27 22.74 -5.69 -18.81
N LYS A 28 22.39 -5.96 -17.54
CA LYS A 28 23.30 -5.99 -16.40
C LYS A 28 23.36 -7.38 -15.79
N TYR A 29 24.51 -7.72 -15.26
CA TYR A 29 24.78 -8.96 -14.52
C TYR A 29 25.18 -8.60 -13.09
N LYS A 30 24.59 -9.29 -12.13
CA LYS A 30 24.94 -9.17 -10.71
C LYS A 30 25.23 -10.54 -10.14
N GLU A 31 26.21 -10.59 -9.26
CA GLU A 31 26.63 -11.81 -8.59
C GLU A 31 26.92 -11.52 -7.12
N THR A 32 26.59 -12.45 -6.23
CA THR A 32 26.89 -12.39 -4.79
C THR A 32 27.42 -13.72 -4.30
N TYR A 33 28.52 -13.68 -3.58
CA TYR A 33 29.16 -14.85 -2.98
C TYR A 33 28.33 -15.40 -1.80
N LEU A 34 28.12 -16.72 -1.78
CA LEU A 34 27.35 -17.42 -0.74
C LEU A 34 28.23 -18.14 0.29
N GLY A 35 29.47 -18.47 -0.07
CA GLY A 35 30.36 -19.25 0.78
C GLY A 35 30.97 -20.46 0.07
N ALA A 36 31.85 -21.17 0.80
CA ALA A 36 32.42 -22.45 0.37
C ALA A 36 31.44 -23.63 0.52
N LYS A 37 30.34 -23.42 1.24
CA LYS A 37 29.20 -24.35 1.38
C LYS A 37 27.90 -23.59 1.12
N LEU A 38 26.91 -24.27 0.54
CA LEU A 38 25.58 -23.68 0.40
C LEU A 38 24.95 -23.48 1.79
N PRO A 39 24.33 -22.32 2.06
CA PRO A 39 23.54 -22.12 3.26
C PRO A 39 22.38 -23.15 3.38
N ASN A 40 22.09 -23.62 4.57
CA ASN A 40 20.97 -24.52 4.83
C ASN A 40 19.63 -23.90 4.38
N ASN A 41 19.46 -22.58 4.58
CA ASN A 41 18.32 -21.83 4.07
C ASN A 41 18.77 -20.93 2.92
N ILE A 42 18.76 -21.45 1.71
CA ILE A 42 19.13 -20.71 0.49
C ILE A 42 18.09 -19.65 0.09
N GLU A 43 16.84 -19.79 0.50
CA GLU A 43 15.78 -18.87 0.10
C GLU A 43 15.97 -17.48 0.71
N LYS A 44 16.51 -17.38 1.93
CA LYS A 44 16.80 -16.08 2.55
C LYS A 44 17.82 -15.27 1.74
N PRO A 45 19.05 -15.77 1.44
CA PRO A 45 19.99 -15.06 0.57
C PRO A 45 19.43 -14.75 -0.83
N LYS A 46 18.61 -15.63 -1.42
CA LYS A 46 17.98 -15.35 -2.71
C LYS A 46 17.03 -14.16 -2.64
N LYS A 47 16.19 -14.08 -1.59
CA LYS A 47 15.28 -12.94 -1.37
C LYS A 47 16.07 -11.65 -1.19
N GLU A 48 17.10 -11.63 -0.36
CA GLU A 48 17.97 -10.47 -0.13
C GLU A 48 18.66 -10.01 -1.42
N PHE A 49 19.19 -10.95 -2.20
CA PHE A 49 19.83 -10.68 -3.48
C PHE A 49 18.84 -10.09 -4.51
N MET A 50 17.62 -10.64 -4.60
CA MET A 50 16.59 -10.10 -5.49
C MET A 50 16.12 -8.72 -5.04
N LEU A 51 15.98 -8.49 -3.74
CA LEU A 51 15.62 -7.19 -3.19
C LEU A 51 16.65 -6.11 -3.58
N GLN A 52 17.96 -6.43 -3.52
CA GLN A 52 19.00 -5.50 -3.98
C GLN A 52 18.86 -5.17 -5.47
N ILE A 53 18.53 -6.17 -6.31
CA ILE A 53 18.31 -5.95 -7.76
C ILE A 53 17.08 -5.07 -7.99
N TYR A 54 15.99 -5.29 -7.24
CA TYR A 54 14.79 -4.45 -7.31
C TYR A 54 15.09 -3.01 -6.87
N LYS A 55 15.85 -2.82 -5.79
CA LYS A 55 16.29 -1.49 -5.34
C LYS A 55 17.07 -0.75 -6.44
N GLU A 56 18.06 -1.40 -7.05
CA GLU A 56 18.81 -0.83 -8.17
C GLU A 56 17.93 -0.51 -9.38
N LYS A 57 16.92 -1.33 -9.65
CA LYS A 57 16.05 -1.18 -10.83
C LYS A 57 15.02 -0.08 -10.64
N TRP A 58 14.45 0.06 -9.45
CA TRP A 58 13.24 0.84 -9.23
C TRP A 58 13.47 2.14 -8.47
N PHE A 59 14.43 2.20 -7.53
CA PHE A 59 14.56 3.39 -6.68
C PHE A 59 14.93 4.63 -7.47
N GLY A 60 15.85 4.53 -8.44
CA GLY A 60 16.15 5.66 -9.32
C GLY A 60 14.95 6.11 -10.16
N LEU A 61 14.10 5.18 -10.59
CA LEU A 61 12.85 5.50 -11.29
C LEU A 61 11.86 6.19 -10.35
N PHE A 62 11.70 5.71 -9.11
CA PHE A 62 10.80 6.34 -8.13
C PHE A 62 11.20 7.79 -7.86
N GLU A 63 12.48 8.06 -7.65
CA GLU A 63 12.95 9.43 -7.46
C GLU A 63 12.76 10.31 -8.69
N SER A 64 12.91 9.76 -9.89
CA SER A 64 12.63 10.47 -11.14
C SER A 64 11.15 10.82 -11.26
N ILE A 65 10.25 9.90 -10.91
CA ILE A 65 8.79 10.12 -10.88
C ILE A 65 8.45 11.22 -9.88
N ARG A 66 9.02 11.16 -8.67
CA ARG A 66 8.82 12.19 -7.64
C ARG A 66 9.25 13.56 -8.12
N ALA A 67 10.47 13.68 -8.65
CA ALA A 67 11.02 14.93 -9.12
C ALA A 67 10.17 15.54 -10.25
N GLU A 68 9.74 14.74 -11.20
CA GLU A 68 8.90 15.23 -12.30
C GLU A 68 7.50 15.60 -11.85
N TYR A 69 6.90 14.81 -10.96
CA TYR A 69 5.61 15.14 -10.34
C TYR A 69 5.67 16.48 -9.58
N GLN A 70 6.71 16.71 -8.78
CA GLN A 70 6.88 17.97 -8.06
C GLN A 70 7.04 19.16 -9.01
N LYS A 71 7.82 19.02 -10.09
CA LYS A 71 7.94 20.08 -11.12
C LYS A 71 6.59 20.37 -11.78
N GLN A 72 5.83 19.31 -12.10
CA GLN A 72 4.49 19.47 -12.67
C GLN A 72 3.57 20.20 -11.67
N MET A 73 3.60 19.80 -10.39
CA MET A 73 2.77 20.43 -9.36
C MET A 73 3.09 21.91 -9.15
N ILE A 74 4.36 22.32 -9.26
CA ILE A 74 4.75 23.75 -9.17
C ILE A 74 4.15 24.54 -10.33
N ARG A 75 4.14 24.00 -11.56
CA ARG A 75 3.68 24.68 -12.79
C ARG A 75 2.16 24.65 -12.96
N THR A 76 1.47 23.73 -12.29
CA THR A 76 0.03 23.55 -12.45
C THR A 76 -0.75 24.57 -11.62
N PRO A 77 -1.68 25.35 -12.21
CA PRO A 77 -2.56 26.25 -11.49
C PRO A 77 -3.39 25.54 -10.41
N SER A 78 -3.77 26.26 -9.36
CA SER A 78 -4.51 25.73 -8.20
C SER A 78 -5.83 25.04 -8.58
N GLU A 79 -6.58 25.66 -9.48
CA GLU A 79 -7.87 25.13 -9.96
C GLU A 79 -7.71 23.80 -10.72
N VAL A 80 -6.61 23.69 -11.49
CA VAL A 80 -6.29 22.45 -12.21
C VAL A 80 -5.81 21.37 -11.25
N LYS A 81 -5.01 21.73 -10.24
CA LYS A 81 -4.63 20.79 -9.17
C LYS A 81 -5.87 20.23 -8.47
N LYS A 82 -6.80 21.12 -8.09
CA LYS A 82 -8.05 20.72 -7.45
C LYS A 82 -8.82 19.75 -8.33
N ARG A 83 -9.09 20.09 -9.60
CA ARG A 83 -9.79 19.19 -10.54
C ARG A 83 -9.10 17.84 -10.70
N ASN A 84 -7.76 17.81 -10.78
CA ASN A 84 -7.02 16.55 -10.87
C ASN A 84 -7.16 15.71 -9.61
N THR A 85 -7.15 16.35 -8.43
CA THR A 85 -7.37 15.69 -7.13
C THR A 85 -8.78 15.13 -7.03
N ASP A 86 -9.80 15.91 -7.43
CA ASP A 86 -11.21 15.49 -7.45
C ASP A 86 -11.41 14.30 -8.39
N ALA A 87 -10.83 14.35 -9.60
CA ALA A 87 -10.88 13.25 -10.56
C ALA A 87 -10.12 11.99 -10.08
N PHE A 88 -9.03 12.16 -9.36
CA PHE A 88 -8.34 11.04 -8.70
C PHE A 88 -9.22 10.45 -7.60
N LEU A 89 -9.79 11.28 -6.74
CA LEU A 89 -10.68 10.88 -5.65
C LEU A 89 -11.83 10.02 -6.14
N VAL A 90 -12.52 10.43 -7.21
CA VAL A 90 -13.64 9.66 -7.79
C VAL A 90 -13.18 8.25 -8.17
N ARG A 91 -12.06 8.12 -8.88
CA ARG A 91 -11.52 6.80 -9.27
C ARG A 91 -11.07 5.98 -8.06
N PHE A 92 -10.35 6.60 -7.16
CA PHE A 92 -9.84 5.94 -5.95
C PHE A 92 -10.99 5.46 -5.06
N THR A 93 -12.01 6.29 -4.82
CA THR A 93 -13.21 5.90 -4.05
C THR A 93 -13.97 4.77 -4.73
N TYR A 94 -14.16 4.86 -6.06
CA TYR A 94 -14.78 3.78 -6.82
C TYR A 94 -14.00 2.47 -6.67
N ASN A 95 -12.70 2.48 -7.00
CA ASN A 95 -11.89 1.27 -7.00
C ASN A 95 -11.76 0.66 -5.61
N THR A 96 -11.46 1.47 -4.59
CA THR A 96 -11.27 0.97 -3.23
C THR A 96 -12.55 0.37 -2.64
N ASN A 97 -13.73 1.00 -2.86
CA ASN A 97 -15.00 0.44 -2.41
C ASN A 97 -15.46 -0.74 -3.27
N ARG A 98 -15.15 -0.75 -4.56
CA ARG A 98 -15.48 -1.86 -5.46
C ARG A 98 -14.71 -3.13 -5.11
N ILE A 99 -13.46 -3.01 -4.70
CA ILE A 99 -12.63 -4.12 -4.15
C ILE A 99 -13.34 -4.74 -2.95
N GLU A 100 -13.96 -3.93 -2.09
CA GLU A 100 -14.70 -4.36 -0.90
C GLU A 100 -16.18 -4.73 -1.17
N GLY A 101 -16.58 -4.82 -2.44
CA GLY A 101 -17.90 -5.33 -2.84
C GLY A 101 -19.00 -4.29 -3.03
N SER A 102 -18.70 -2.99 -2.99
CA SER A 102 -19.67 -1.92 -3.31
C SER A 102 -20.31 -2.14 -4.68
N LYS A 103 -21.58 -1.78 -4.82
CA LYS A 103 -22.36 -1.86 -6.06
C LYS A 103 -22.36 -0.57 -6.87
N LEU A 104 -21.73 0.51 -6.38
CA LEU A 104 -21.57 1.73 -7.15
C LEU A 104 -20.71 1.48 -8.39
N SER A 105 -21.12 2.00 -9.53
CA SER A 105 -20.28 2.11 -10.73
C SER A 105 -19.40 3.36 -10.63
N LEU A 106 -18.40 3.47 -11.51
CA LEU A 106 -17.58 4.68 -11.59
C LEU A 106 -18.43 5.91 -11.89
N LYS A 107 -19.46 5.78 -12.76
CA LYS A 107 -20.42 6.85 -13.07
C LYS A 107 -21.26 7.23 -11.85
N ASP A 108 -21.76 6.24 -11.09
CA ASP A 108 -22.49 6.50 -9.85
C ASP A 108 -21.63 7.26 -8.84
N THR A 109 -20.38 6.85 -8.70
CA THR A 109 -19.42 7.51 -7.80
C THR A 109 -19.12 8.94 -8.23
N ALA A 110 -18.95 9.20 -9.54
CA ALA A 110 -18.75 10.55 -10.06
C ALA A 110 -19.96 11.43 -9.81
N VAL A 111 -21.18 10.97 -10.15
CA VAL A 111 -22.43 11.72 -9.90
C VAL A 111 -22.61 12.06 -8.42
N LEU A 112 -22.30 11.10 -7.53
CA LEU A 112 -22.40 11.31 -6.10
C LEU A 112 -21.38 12.33 -5.59
N LEU A 113 -20.10 12.17 -5.95
CA LEU A 113 -19.02 12.96 -5.34
C LEU A 113 -18.83 14.33 -5.99
N GLU A 114 -19.12 14.47 -7.30
CA GLU A 114 -18.95 15.73 -8.03
C GLU A 114 -20.22 16.59 -8.02
N LEU A 115 -21.40 15.94 -8.13
CA LEU A 115 -22.67 16.65 -8.23
C LEU A 115 -23.51 16.62 -6.94
N GLY A 116 -23.14 15.81 -5.95
CA GLY A 116 -23.91 15.62 -4.72
C GLY A 116 -25.27 14.93 -4.94
N LEU A 117 -25.43 14.21 -6.05
CA LEU A 117 -26.69 13.55 -6.40
C LEU A 117 -26.62 12.05 -6.05
N SER A 118 -27.59 11.57 -5.27
CA SER A 118 -27.67 10.14 -4.91
C SER A 118 -28.05 9.31 -6.13
N PRO A 119 -27.25 8.30 -6.50
CA PRO A 119 -27.57 7.38 -7.58
C PRO A 119 -28.82 6.56 -7.24
N LYS A 120 -29.70 6.38 -8.22
CA LYS A 120 -30.93 5.56 -8.07
C LYS A 120 -30.54 4.07 -7.94
N ASP A 121 -31.37 3.34 -7.20
CA ASP A 121 -31.29 1.87 -7.06
C ASP A 121 -29.93 1.36 -6.58
N ARG A 122 -29.27 2.12 -5.71
CA ARG A 122 -28.00 1.74 -5.07
C ARG A 122 -28.17 1.55 -3.56
N PRO A 123 -27.45 0.62 -2.95
CA PRO A 123 -27.47 0.44 -1.49
C PRO A 123 -27.09 1.74 -0.77
N ILE A 124 -27.89 2.19 0.17
CA ILE A 124 -27.63 3.41 0.98
C ILE A 124 -26.29 3.30 1.69
N ARG A 125 -25.92 2.09 2.15
CA ARG A 125 -24.61 1.82 2.74
C ARG A 125 -23.47 2.23 1.80
N ASP A 126 -23.53 1.81 0.54
CA ASP A 126 -22.48 2.06 -0.43
C ASP A 126 -22.34 3.57 -0.74
N ILE A 127 -23.47 4.28 -0.77
CA ILE A 127 -23.51 5.74 -0.92
C ILE A 127 -22.81 6.41 0.26
N LYS A 128 -23.23 6.10 1.49
CA LYS A 128 -22.67 6.69 2.72
C LYS A 128 -21.17 6.38 2.87
N GLU A 129 -20.74 5.15 2.56
CA GLU A 129 -19.33 4.78 2.64
C GLU A 129 -18.48 5.48 1.55
N ALA A 130 -19.04 5.80 0.39
CA ALA A 130 -18.36 6.59 -0.64
C ALA A 130 -18.22 8.07 -0.24
N GLU A 131 -19.25 8.67 0.35
CA GLU A 131 -19.20 10.04 0.88
C GLU A 131 -18.19 10.14 2.04
N ALA A 132 -18.29 9.23 3.02
CA ALA A 132 -17.34 9.18 4.14
C ALA A 132 -15.89 8.98 3.66
N HIS A 133 -15.68 8.14 2.64
CA HIS A 133 -14.34 7.96 2.06
C HIS A 133 -13.81 9.25 1.42
N ARG A 134 -14.66 10.05 0.73
CA ARG A 134 -14.29 11.38 0.24
C ARG A 134 -13.79 12.27 1.38
N ASP A 135 -14.57 12.34 2.46
CA ASP A 135 -14.28 13.25 3.57
C ASP A 135 -12.98 12.86 4.28
N VAL A 136 -12.78 11.57 4.56
CA VAL A 136 -11.52 11.03 5.10
C VAL A 136 -10.35 11.23 4.15
N PHE A 137 -10.55 11.05 2.83
CA PHE A 137 -9.50 11.33 1.86
C PHE A 137 -9.01 12.77 1.94
N TYR A 138 -9.90 13.77 1.96
CA TYR A 138 -9.49 15.16 2.09
C TYR A 138 -8.84 15.46 3.44
N GLU A 139 -9.29 14.83 4.52
CA GLU A 139 -8.60 14.93 5.80
C GLU A 139 -7.18 14.39 5.71
N THR A 140 -6.98 13.20 5.11
CA THR A 140 -5.63 12.62 4.95
C THR A 140 -4.71 13.51 4.13
N MET A 141 -5.24 14.15 3.07
CA MET A 141 -4.48 15.07 2.21
C MET A 141 -4.02 16.33 2.93
N ASN A 142 -4.82 16.85 3.86
CA ASN A 142 -4.56 18.08 4.59
C ASN A 142 -3.85 17.86 5.94
N TYR A 143 -3.71 16.60 6.37
CA TYR A 143 -3.11 16.30 7.66
C TYR A 143 -1.57 16.35 7.61
N ASN A 144 -0.98 17.27 8.37
CA ASN A 144 0.47 17.48 8.41
C ASN A 144 1.18 16.76 9.56
N GLY A 145 0.42 16.14 10.47
CA GLY A 145 0.97 15.41 11.62
C GLY A 145 1.55 14.04 11.26
N GLU A 146 1.98 13.31 12.26
CA GLU A 146 2.56 11.98 12.09
C GLU A 146 1.50 10.89 12.10
N LEU A 147 1.75 9.81 11.35
CA LEU A 147 0.92 8.61 11.38
C LEU A 147 0.98 7.97 12.77
N SER A 148 -0.18 7.73 13.37
CA SER A 148 -0.31 7.16 14.71
C SER A 148 -1.56 6.30 14.83
N LEU A 149 -1.62 5.44 15.85
CA LEU A 149 -2.81 4.63 16.12
C LEU A 149 -4.04 5.51 16.31
N GLY A 150 -3.95 6.57 17.10
CA GLY A 150 -5.08 7.48 17.35
C GLY A 150 -5.62 8.12 16.07
N LEU A 151 -4.73 8.48 15.12
CA LEU A 151 -5.10 9.00 13.81
C LEU A 151 -5.85 7.94 12.97
N VAL A 152 -5.32 6.73 12.92
CA VAL A 152 -5.93 5.61 12.17
C VAL A 152 -7.30 5.26 12.74
N LEU A 153 -7.45 5.22 14.07
CA LEU A 153 -8.74 4.99 14.71
C LEU A 153 -9.75 6.11 14.39
N ARG A 154 -9.32 7.38 14.36
CA ARG A 154 -10.16 8.50 13.98
C ARG A 154 -10.64 8.39 12.54
N TRP A 155 -9.76 8.17 11.57
CA TRP A 155 -10.12 7.97 10.16
C TRP A 155 -11.06 6.78 9.96
N HIS A 156 -10.80 5.67 10.65
CA HIS A 156 -11.70 4.52 10.60
C HIS A 156 -13.09 4.84 11.19
N LYS A 157 -13.13 5.62 12.28
CA LYS A 157 -14.40 6.08 12.86
C LYS A 157 -15.19 6.93 11.86
N GLU A 158 -14.57 7.89 11.24
CA GLU A 158 -15.20 8.76 10.26
C GLU A 158 -15.71 7.98 9.04
N LEU A 159 -14.91 7.04 8.55
CA LEU A 159 -15.27 6.21 7.41
C LEU A 159 -16.52 5.33 7.65
N PHE A 160 -16.73 4.87 8.89
CA PHE A 160 -17.75 3.85 9.19
C PHE A 160 -18.83 4.25 10.17
N SER A 161 -18.77 5.43 10.80
CA SER A 161 -19.77 5.86 11.79
C SER A 161 -21.20 5.88 11.25
N GLY A 162 -21.39 6.20 9.98
CA GLY A 162 -22.70 6.26 9.32
C GLY A 162 -23.28 4.89 8.89
N THR A 163 -22.47 3.81 8.94
CA THR A 163 -22.87 2.50 8.39
C THR A 163 -22.58 1.31 9.31
N LYS A 164 -21.53 1.40 10.15
CA LYS A 164 -21.06 0.33 11.05
C LYS A 164 -20.62 0.91 12.38
N SER A 165 -21.50 1.67 13.02
CA SER A 165 -21.22 2.46 14.23
C SER A 165 -20.65 1.64 15.39
N SER A 166 -21.03 0.37 15.54
CA SER A 166 -20.50 -0.53 16.59
C SER A 166 -19.02 -0.86 16.45
N MET A 167 -18.49 -0.87 15.20
CA MET A 167 -17.10 -1.18 14.88
C MET A 167 -16.26 0.06 14.57
N ALA A 168 -16.90 1.19 14.28
CA ALA A 168 -16.24 2.41 13.81
C ALA A 168 -15.23 2.94 14.84
N GLY A 169 -13.97 3.04 14.46
CA GLY A 169 -12.87 3.53 15.28
C GLY A 169 -12.47 2.61 16.43
N ARG A 170 -12.81 1.33 16.37
CA ARG A 170 -12.47 0.34 17.40
C ARG A 170 -11.68 -0.81 16.82
N LEU A 171 -10.66 -1.25 17.53
CA LEU A 171 -9.99 -2.50 17.22
C LEU A 171 -10.96 -3.66 17.44
N ARG A 172 -10.82 -4.71 16.61
CA ARG A 172 -11.62 -5.92 16.80
C ARG A 172 -11.29 -6.61 18.12
N ASP A 173 -12.31 -7.14 18.75
CA ASP A 173 -12.29 -7.93 19.99
C ASP A 173 -12.71 -9.40 19.74
N TYR A 174 -12.67 -9.83 18.46
CA TYR A 174 -12.97 -11.17 17.98
C TYR A 174 -12.06 -11.55 16.80
N ASP A 175 -11.93 -12.85 16.55
CA ASP A 175 -11.16 -13.36 15.43
C ASP A 175 -11.91 -13.18 14.11
N VAL A 176 -11.15 -12.90 13.04
CA VAL A 176 -11.68 -12.68 11.70
C VAL A 176 -10.98 -13.58 10.69
N TYR A 177 -11.67 -13.87 9.60
CA TYR A 177 -11.16 -14.62 8.47
C TYR A 177 -11.30 -13.79 7.21
N ILE A 178 -10.27 -13.81 6.35
CA ILE A 178 -10.29 -13.09 5.08
C ILE A 178 -10.83 -14.02 4.01
N SER A 179 -11.99 -13.70 3.47
CA SER A 179 -12.63 -14.52 2.43
C SER A 179 -11.73 -14.64 1.19
N GLY A 180 -11.51 -15.88 0.74
CA GLY A 180 -10.68 -16.17 -0.43
C GLY A 180 -9.17 -16.09 -0.21
N SER A 181 -8.70 -15.98 1.05
CA SER A 181 -7.28 -16.00 1.42
C SER A 181 -6.97 -17.22 2.29
N GLU A 182 -5.80 -17.83 2.08
CA GLU A 182 -5.23 -18.83 2.98
C GLU A 182 -4.57 -18.19 4.21
N PHE A 183 -4.32 -16.88 4.17
CA PHE A 183 -3.76 -16.14 5.29
C PHE A 183 -4.81 -15.97 6.40
N THR A 184 -4.43 -16.33 7.62
CA THR A 184 -5.24 -16.10 8.83
C THR A 184 -4.63 -14.95 9.62
N PRO A 185 -5.38 -13.84 9.85
CA PRO A 185 -4.93 -12.77 10.70
C PRO A 185 -4.62 -13.26 12.13
N PRO A 186 -3.77 -12.57 12.89
CA PRO A 186 -3.45 -12.93 14.26
C PRO A 186 -4.71 -12.93 15.14
N PRO A 187 -4.72 -13.66 16.26
CA PRO A 187 -5.83 -13.64 17.21
C PRO A 187 -6.04 -12.21 17.74
N TYR A 188 -7.28 -11.86 18.08
CA TYR A 188 -7.62 -10.46 18.43
C TYR A 188 -6.81 -9.94 19.62
N GLN A 189 -6.42 -10.79 20.59
CA GLN A 189 -5.59 -10.40 21.74
C GLN A 189 -4.20 -9.90 21.34
N ALA A 190 -3.70 -10.29 20.16
CA ALA A 190 -2.40 -9.89 19.64
C ALA A 190 -2.46 -8.60 18.78
N VAL A 191 -3.65 -8.10 18.44
CA VAL A 191 -3.83 -6.94 17.56
C VAL A 191 -3.17 -5.69 18.12
N GLU A 192 -3.50 -5.31 19.35
CA GLU A 192 -2.95 -4.10 19.96
C GLU A 192 -1.42 -4.18 20.15
N PRO A 193 -0.83 -5.26 20.71
CA PRO A 193 0.62 -5.44 20.72
C PRO A 193 1.28 -5.30 19.35
N TYR A 194 0.74 -5.92 18.30
CA TYR A 194 1.30 -5.82 16.97
C TYR A 194 1.17 -4.42 16.37
N LEU A 195 0.12 -3.67 16.69
CA LEU A 195 0.01 -2.26 16.27
C LEU A 195 1.03 -1.38 16.98
N ILE A 196 1.30 -1.61 18.27
CA ILE A 196 2.36 -0.89 19.01
C ILE A 196 3.72 -1.15 18.33
N GLU A 197 4.04 -2.39 18.02
CA GLU A 197 5.26 -2.74 17.29
C GLU A 197 5.29 -2.14 15.88
N PHE A 198 4.17 -2.15 15.17
CA PHE A 198 4.03 -1.56 13.84
C PHE A 198 4.33 -0.05 13.84
N PHE A 199 3.73 0.73 14.74
CA PHE A 199 3.99 2.17 14.82
C PHE A 199 5.40 2.50 15.30
N LYS A 200 5.96 1.68 16.21
CA LYS A 200 7.38 1.78 16.60
C LYS A 200 8.31 1.51 15.41
N TRP A 201 8.06 0.46 14.65
CA TRP A 201 8.79 0.15 13.43
C TRP A 201 8.68 1.29 12.42
N TYR A 202 7.47 1.79 12.15
CA TYR A 202 7.24 2.91 11.23
C TYR A 202 8.05 4.15 11.65
N SER A 203 8.04 4.51 12.92
CA SER A 203 8.77 5.68 13.42
C SER A 203 10.30 5.58 13.21
N ILE A 204 10.85 4.36 13.21
CA ILE A 204 12.27 4.10 12.97
C ILE A 204 12.61 4.10 11.48
N GLU A 205 11.73 3.56 10.65
CA GLU A 205 12.00 3.29 9.24
C GLU A 205 11.58 4.43 8.31
N LYS A 206 10.71 5.35 8.72
CA LYS A 206 10.18 6.43 7.88
C LYS A 206 11.25 7.32 7.27
N ASP A 207 12.38 7.52 7.97
CA ASP A 207 13.49 8.38 7.53
C ASP A 207 14.64 7.59 6.86
N LYS A 208 14.56 6.24 6.81
CA LYS A 208 15.64 5.37 6.31
C LYS A 208 15.24 4.60 5.05
N THR A 209 13.97 4.29 4.92
CA THR A 209 13.45 3.45 3.84
C THR A 209 12.98 4.31 2.67
N ASN A 210 13.20 3.87 1.43
CA ASN A 210 12.62 4.55 0.26
C ASN A 210 11.10 4.67 0.43
N ILE A 211 10.55 5.84 0.15
CA ILE A 211 9.13 6.17 0.45
C ILE A 211 8.15 5.22 -0.22
N VAL A 212 8.40 4.79 -1.46
CA VAL A 212 7.52 3.84 -2.16
C VAL A 212 7.60 2.46 -1.51
N GLU A 213 8.80 2.01 -1.13
CA GLU A 213 9.00 0.78 -0.36
C GLU A 213 8.33 0.89 1.01
N LEU A 214 8.50 2.01 1.71
CA LEU A 214 7.87 2.26 3.01
C LEU A 214 6.34 2.19 2.92
N ALA A 215 5.74 2.87 1.94
CA ALA A 215 4.29 2.86 1.72
C ALA A 215 3.76 1.44 1.46
N ALA A 216 4.47 0.65 0.65
CA ALA A 216 4.12 -0.74 0.40
C ALA A 216 4.25 -1.63 1.65
N LEU A 217 5.34 -1.47 2.42
CA LEU A 217 5.57 -2.23 3.65
C LEU A 217 4.58 -1.86 4.76
N VAL A 218 4.23 -0.58 4.88
CA VAL A 218 3.20 -0.11 5.82
C VAL A 218 1.86 -0.74 5.47
N HIS A 219 1.49 -0.72 4.19
CA HIS A 219 0.25 -1.34 3.73
C HIS A 219 0.24 -2.85 4.03
N LEU A 220 1.28 -3.58 3.64
CA LEU A 220 1.40 -5.02 3.89
C LEU A 220 1.32 -5.37 5.38
N LYS A 221 2.09 -4.66 6.22
CA LYS A 221 2.09 -4.91 7.67
C LYS A 221 0.74 -4.60 8.32
N PHE A 222 0.09 -3.52 7.89
CA PHE A 222 -1.24 -3.15 8.37
C PHE A 222 -2.28 -4.22 8.00
N GLU A 223 -2.28 -4.68 6.73
CA GLU A 223 -3.14 -5.77 6.29
C GLU A 223 -2.83 -7.09 7.00
N THR A 224 -1.55 -7.36 7.33
CA THR A 224 -1.16 -8.55 8.11
C THR A 224 -1.71 -8.51 9.54
N VAL A 225 -1.69 -7.37 10.21
CA VAL A 225 -2.29 -7.22 11.55
C VAL A 225 -3.81 -7.30 11.48
N HIS A 226 -4.41 -6.77 10.43
CA HIS A 226 -5.86 -6.77 10.17
C HIS A 226 -6.66 -6.27 11.38
N PRO A 227 -6.44 -5.02 11.84
CA PRO A 227 -6.84 -4.59 13.17
C PRO A 227 -8.34 -4.37 13.38
N PHE A 228 -9.11 -4.25 12.31
CA PHE A 228 -10.54 -3.93 12.36
C PHE A 228 -11.40 -5.14 11.98
N GLY A 229 -12.66 -5.11 12.41
CA GLY A 229 -13.66 -6.11 12.00
C GLY A 229 -14.05 -5.96 10.51
N ASP A 230 -13.89 -4.77 9.94
CA ASP A 230 -14.09 -4.45 8.52
C ASP A 230 -13.30 -3.18 8.16
N GLY A 231 -13.04 -2.96 6.86
CA GLY A 231 -12.43 -1.75 6.34
C GLY A 231 -10.90 -1.70 6.40
N ASN A 232 -10.23 -2.79 6.72
CA ASN A 232 -8.76 -2.85 6.75
C ASN A 232 -8.17 -2.47 5.39
N GLY A 233 -8.65 -3.05 4.28
CA GLY A 233 -8.18 -2.74 2.94
C GLY A 233 -8.33 -1.26 2.57
N ARG A 234 -9.47 -0.65 2.88
CA ARG A 234 -9.70 0.79 2.63
C ARG A 234 -8.75 1.65 3.45
N MET A 235 -8.61 1.36 4.74
CA MET A 235 -7.67 2.05 5.62
C MET A 235 -6.22 1.88 5.17
N GLY A 236 -5.80 0.67 4.83
CA GLY A 236 -4.45 0.39 4.34
C GLY A 236 -4.11 1.18 3.07
N ARG A 237 -5.05 1.27 2.11
CA ARG A 237 -4.87 2.06 0.89
C ARG A 237 -4.89 3.59 1.14
N LEU A 238 -5.68 4.08 2.11
CA LEU A 238 -5.64 5.47 2.54
C LEU A 238 -4.30 5.81 3.20
N ILE A 239 -3.82 5.00 4.13
CA ILE A 239 -2.52 5.18 4.81
C ILE A 239 -1.37 5.16 3.80
N MET A 240 -1.39 4.23 2.84
CA MET A 240 -0.40 4.17 1.76
C MET A 240 -0.37 5.50 0.98
N ASN A 241 -1.53 6.02 0.59
CA ASN A 241 -1.62 7.28 -0.15
C ASN A 241 -1.26 8.50 0.71
N PHE A 242 -1.57 8.50 2.00
CA PHE A 242 -1.08 9.50 2.95
C PHE A 242 0.44 9.58 2.96
N ILE A 243 1.13 8.44 3.05
CA ILE A 243 2.60 8.39 3.05
C ILE A 243 3.16 8.91 1.72
N LEU A 244 2.63 8.47 0.59
CA LEU A 244 3.07 8.90 -0.73
C LEU A 244 2.89 10.42 -0.90
N HIS A 245 1.69 10.92 -0.61
CA HIS A 245 1.35 12.34 -0.75
C HIS A 245 2.19 13.23 0.14
N LYS A 246 2.29 12.92 1.44
CA LYS A 246 3.09 13.68 2.41
C LYS A 246 4.56 13.81 1.99
N ASN A 247 5.08 12.84 1.25
CA ASN A 247 6.47 12.82 0.76
C ASN A 247 6.63 13.30 -0.69
N GLY A 248 5.60 13.92 -1.27
CA GLY A 248 5.66 14.55 -2.59
C GLY A 248 5.68 13.57 -3.76
N TYR A 249 5.17 12.36 -3.57
CA TYR A 249 4.90 11.38 -4.62
C TYR A 249 3.47 11.50 -5.14
N PRO A 250 3.20 11.11 -6.39
CA PRO A 250 1.83 10.94 -6.85
C PRO A 250 1.13 9.85 -6.05
N MET A 251 -0.16 10.02 -5.81
CA MET A 251 -1.00 9.01 -5.18
C MET A 251 -1.23 7.82 -6.11
N LEU A 252 -1.47 6.66 -5.55
CA LEU A 252 -1.68 5.40 -6.24
C LEU A 252 -3.15 4.95 -6.14
N ASP A 253 -3.74 4.64 -7.29
CA ASP A 253 -5.05 4.02 -7.39
C ASP A 253 -4.91 2.55 -7.85
N ILE A 254 -5.26 1.62 -6.97
CA ILE A 254 -5.29 0.19 -7.27
C ILE A 254 -6.63 -0.11 -7.94
N ARG A 255 -6.60 -0.38 -9.25
CA ARG A 255 -7.82 -0.62 -10.00
C ARG A 255 -8.49 -1.93 -9.59
N TYR A 256 -9.80 -1.93 -9.49
CA TYR A 256 -10.60 -3.12 -9.22
C TYR A 256 -10.32 -4.26 -10.22
N THR A 257 -10.05 -3.94 -11.48
CA THR A 257 -9.67 -4.92 -12.51
C THR A 257 -8.37 -5.66 -12.18
N ASP A 258 -7.48 -5.04 -11.44
CA ASP A 258 -6.15 -5.56 -11.11
C ASP A 258 -6.11 -6.22 -9.71
N ARG A 259 -7.28 -6.34 -9.05
CA ARG A 259 -7.37 -6.86 -7.66
C ARG A 259 -6.75 -8.25 -7.47
N GLY A 260 -6.82 -9.13 -8.48
CA GLY A 260 -6.21 -10.45 -8.42
C GLY A 260 -4.68 -10.38 -8.28
N SER A 261 -4.03 -9.51 -9.08
CA SER A 261 -2.58 -9.28 -8.96
C SER A 261 -2.20 -8.58 -7.66
N TYR A 262 -3.06 -7.68 -7.20
CA TYR A 262 -2.88 -6.96 -5.94
C TYR A 262 -2.92 -7.91 -4.72
N TYR A 263 -3.86 -8.87 -4.69
CA TYR A 263 -3.92 -9.85 -3.59
C TYR A 263 -2.77 -10.87 -3.61
N ASN A 264 -2.16 -11.10 -4.76
CA ASN A 264 -1.03 -12.02 -4.93
C ASN A 264 0.35 -11.36 -4.72
N ALA A 265 0.40 -10.06 -4.48
CA ALA A 265 1.63 -9.29 -4.31
C ALA A 265 2.11 -9.25 -2.86
#